data_fda8a90123c1edfaea71cf1aa497f3c2
#
_entry.id   fda8a90123c1edfaea71cf1aa497f3c2
#
_cell.length_a   1.000
_cell.length_b   1.000
_cell.length_c   1.000
_cell.angle_alpha   90.00
_cell.angle_beta   90.00
_cell.angle_gamma   90.00
#
_symmetry.space_group_name_H-M   'P 1'
#
loop_
_entity.id
_entity.type
_entity.pdbx_description
1 polymer ?
#
loop_
_entity_poly.entity_id
_entity_poly.type
_entity_poly.pdbx_seq_one_letter_code
_entity_poly.pdbx_strand_id
1 'polypeptide(L)'
;MMRALKTWWERRRAKRQLVADDARDLIERDERTAYYVAQRLAARARFRGDGTGFMHWASVAAEVARVSPIAEMDMRTVQAIVDEESARSI
;
A
#
# COMPACT_ATOMS: atom_id res chain seq x y z
N MET A 1 -31.11 8.42 -7.70
CA MET A 1 -30.04 9.21 -7.06
C MET A 1 -29.54 8.62 -5.74
N MET A 2 -30.42 8.24 -4.82
CA MET A 2 -29.99 7.66 -3.53
C MET A 2 -29.24 6.34 -3.68
N ARG A 3 -29.59 5.49 -4.65
CA ARG A 3 -28.90 4.23 -4.92
C ARG A 3 -27.46 4.41 -5.38
N ALA A 4 -27.20 5.41 -6.22
CA ALA A 4 -25.85 5.69 -6.75
C ALA A 4 -24.90 6.17 -5.64
N LEU A 5 -25.37 7.06 -4.75
CA LEU A 5 -24.60 7.51 -3.60
C LEU A 5 -24.31 6.39 -2.60
N LYS A 6 -25.31 5.55 -2.33
CA LYS A 6 -25.16 4.41 -1.44
C LYS A 6 -24.12 3.41 -1.96
N THR A 7 -24.17 3.08 -3.26
CA THR A 7 -23.21 2.20 -3.90
C THR A 7 -21.79 2.80 -3.87
N TRP A 8 -21.65 4.10 -4.10
CA TRP A 8 -20.37 4.79 -4.06
C TRP A 8 -19.76 4.74 -2.66
N TRP A 9 -20.55 5.00 -1.59
CA TRP A 9 -20.12 4.89 -0.21
C TRP A 9 -19.73 3.48 0.18
N GLU A 10 -20.50 2.48 -0.27
CA GLU A 10 -20.21 1.07 -0.03
C GLU A 10 -18.89 0.66 -0.66
N ARG A 11 -18.59 1.10 -1.91
CA ARG A 11 -17.33 0.84 -2.59
C ARG A 11 -16.15 1.49 -1.87
N ARG A 12 -16.30 2.74 -1.43
CA ARG A 12 -15.24 3.41 -0.68
C ARG A 12 -14.97 2.73 0.66
N ARG A 13 -16.02 2.30 1.32
CA ARG A 13 -15.92 1.61 2.60
C ARG A 13 -15.22 0.26 2.41
N ALA A 14 -15.57 -0.47 1.37
CA ALA A 14 -14.94 -1.74 1.00
C ALA A 14 -13.45 -1.56 0.70
N LYS A 15 -13.08 -0.53 -0.06
CA LYS A 15 -11.68 -0.23 -0.36
C LYS A 15 -10.88 0.11 0.90
N ARG A 16 -11.43 0.92 1.79
CA ARG A 16 -10.77 1.25 3.07
C ARG A 16 -10.57 0.01 3.92
N GLN A 17 -11.55 -0.90 3.92
CA GLN A 17 -11.46 -2.14 4.67
C GLN A 17 -10.36 -3.04 4.10
N LEU A 18 -10.23 -3.15 2.78
CA LEU A 18 -9.16 -3.91 2.14
C LEU A 18 -7.79 -3.35 2.49
N VAL A 19 -7.64 -2.02 2.47
CA VAL A 19 -6.39 -1.35 2.86
C VAL A 19 -6.06 -1.65 4.32
N ALA A 20 -7.02 -1.52 5.21
CA ALA A 20 -6.82 -1.78 6.64
C ALA A 20 -6.46 -3.24 6.90
N ASP A 21 -7.11 -4.17 6.20
CA ASP A 21 -6.85 -5.61 6.35
C ASP A 21 -5.44 -5.97 5.87
N ASP A 22 -5.02 -5.44 4.73
CA ASP A 22 -3.68 -5.70 4.19
C ASP A 22 -2.60 -5.05 5.07
N ALA A 23 -2.83 -3.85 5.58
CA ALA A 23 -1.91 -3.20 6.51
C ALA A 23 -1.75 -4.03 7.79
N ARG A 24 -2.85 -4.52 8.35
CA ARG A 24 -2.82 -5.37 9.54
C ARG A 24 -2.06 -6.65 9.28
N ASP A 25 -2.28 -7.29 8.14
CA ASP A 25 -1.60 -8.52 7.76
C ASP A 25 -0.09 -8.31 7.68
N LEU A 26 0.37 -7.23 7.04
CA LEU A 26 1.79 -6.92 6.95
C LEU A 26 2.40 -6.63 8.33
N ILE A 27 1.69 -5.91 9.19
CA ILE A 27 2.13 -5.61 10.55
C ILE A 27 2.26 -6.89 11.37
N GLU A 28 1.29 -7.80 11.26
CA GLU A 28 1.32 -9.08 11.97
C GLU A 28 2.48 -9.97 11.52
N ARG A 29 2.86 -9.90 10.25
CA ARG A 29 3.98 -10.68 9.71
C ARG A 29 5.33 -10.15 10.20
N ASP A 30 5.55 -8.85 10.09
CA ASP A 30 6.76 -8.17 10.55
C ASP A 30 6.48 -6.66 10.58
N GLU A 31 6.21 -6.15 11.76
CA GLU A 31 5.81 -4.74 11.92
C GLU A 31 6.92 -3.78 11.51
N ARG A 32 8.17 -4.09 11.80
CA ARG A 32 9.30 -3.19 11.49
C ARG A 32 9.47 -2.96 10.00
N THR A 33 9.24 -3.99 9.18
CA THR A 33 9.45 -3.92 7.72
C THR A 33 8.14 -3.72 6.95
N ALA A 34 6.99 -3.69 7.62
CA ALA A 34 5.68 -3.64 6.97
C ALA A 34 5.55 -2.48 5.98
N TYR A 35 6.05 -1.30 6.33
CA TYR A 35 6.02 -0.13 5.45
C TYR A 35 6.82 -0.38 4.17
N TYR A 36 8.00 -0.97 4.29
CA TYR A 36 8.85 -1.28 3.13
C TYR A 36 8.24 -2.33 2.22
N VAL A 37 7.58 -3.35 2.78
CA VAL A 37 6.89 -4.37 1.99
C VAL A 37 5.78 -3.73 1.16
N ALA A 38 4.97 -2.86 1.76
CA ALA A 38 3.91 -2.15 1.05
C ALA A 38 4.48 -1.25 -0.05
N GLN A 39 5.57 -0.53 0.22
CA GLN A 39 6.24 0.32 -0.78
C GLN A 39 6.79 -0.49 -1.94
N ARG A 40 7.35 -1.66 -1.66
CA ARG A 40 7.85 -2.57 -2.72
C ARG A 40 6.72 -3.04 -3.62
N LEU A 41 5.59 -3.43 -3.03
CA LEU A 41 4.42 -3.86 -3.80
C LEU A 41 3.84 -2.72 -4.64
N ALA A 42 3.83 -1.50 -4.10
CA ALA A 42 3.42 -0.31 -4.84
C ALA A 42 4.35 -0.05 -6.03
N ALA A 43 5.65 -0.07 -5.81
CA ALA A 43 6.64 0.15 -6.88
C ALA A 43 6.52 -0.92 -7.97
N ARG A 44 6.36 -2.17 -7.57
CA ARG A 44 6.19 -3.29 -8.51
C ARG A 44 4.95 -3.09 -9.37
N ALA A 45 3.82 -2.74 -8.76
CA ALA A 45 2.59 -2.44 -9.51
C ALA A 45 2.79 -1.27 -10.47
N ARG A 46 3.44 -0.21 -10.01
CA ARG A 46 3.73 0.98 -10.83
C ARG A 46 4.50 0.62 -12.09
N PHE A 47 5.57 -0.16 -11.97
CA PHE A 47 6.41 -0.51 -13.11
C PHE A 47 5.80 -1.57 -14.03
N ARG A 48 4.73 -2.24 -13.59
CA ARG A 48 3.91 -3.12 -14.44
C ARG A 48 2.80 -2.37 -15.16
N GLY A 49 2.62 -1.09 -14.88
CA GLY A 49 1.48 -0.32 -15.40
C GLY A 49 0.17 -0.62 -14.70
N ASP A 50 0.21 -1.21 -13.50
CA ASP A 50 -0.97 -1.50 -12.71
C ASP A 50 -1.27 -0.32 -11.78
N GLY A 51 -2.01 0.65 -12.28
CA GLY A 51 -2.35 1.86 -11.53
C GLY A 51 -3.23 1.59 -10.31
N THR A 52 -4.17 0.65 -10.42
CA THR A 52 -5.05 0.26 -9.31
C THR A 52 -4.24 -0.39 -8.18
N GLY A 53 -3.35 -1.32 -8.53
CA GLY A 53 -2.46 -1.97 -7.57
C GLY A 53 -1.52 -0.97 -6.92
N PHE A 54 -0.94 -0.04 -7.70
CA PHE A 54 -0.10 1.02 -7.15
C PHE A 54 -0.84 1.84 -6.09
N MET A 55 -2.04 2.31 -6.40
CA MET A 55 -2.84 3.11 -5.46
C MET A 55 -3.22 2.32 -4.21
N HIS A 56 -3.56 1.05 -4.38
CA HIS A 56 -3.87 0.18 -3.24
C HIS A 56 -2.68 0.06 -2.30
N TRP A 57 -1.52 -0.35 -2.81
CA TRP A 57 -0.35 -0.60 -1.96
C TRP A 57 0.26 0.69 -1.41
N ALA A 58 0.19 1.80 -2.14
CA ALA A 58 0.56 3.12 -1.60
C ALA A 58 -0.35 3.50 -0.42
N SER A 59 -1.65 3.20 -0.52
CA SER A 59 -2.59 3.42 0.58
C SER A 59 -2.31 2.51 1.77
N VAL A 60 -1.93 1.25 1.52
CA VAL A 60 -1.52 0.31 2.58
C VAL A 60 -0.28 0.84 3.31
N ALA A 61 0.72 1.33 2.57
CA ALA A 61 1.92 1.92 3.18
C ALA A 61 1.55 3.11 4.07
N ALA A 62 0.68 4.00 3.59
CA ALA A 62 0.21 5.14 4.38
C ALA A 62 -0.53 4.69 5.64
N GLU A 63 -1.35 3.64 5.55
CA GLU A 63 -2.06 3.08 6.70
C GLU A 63 -1.10 2.47 7.73
N VAL A 64 -0.09 1.72 7.28
CA VAL A 64 0.96 1.20 8.17
C VAL A 64 1.65 2.36 8.90
N ALA A 65 2.01 3.43 8.17
CA ALA A 65 2.66 4.60 8.76
C ALA A 65 1.76 5.27 9.81
N ARG A 66 0.45 5.27 9.58
CA ARG A 66 -0.51 5.88 10.50
C ARG A 66 -0.70 5.08 11.78
N VAL A 67 -0.72 3.75 11.69
CA VAL A 67 -1.12 2.91 12.84
C VAL A 67 0.05 2.29 13.59
N SER A 68 1.22 2.13 12.96
CA SER A 68 2.36 1.48 13.59
C SER A 68 3.33 2.51 14.19
N PRO A 69 3.63 2.42 15.51
CA PRO A 69 4.63 3.30 16.11
C PRO A 69 6.07 2.84 15.89
N ILE A 70 6.29 1.63 15.36
CA ILE A 70 7.63 1.05 15.23
C ILE A 70 8.04 0.71 13.80
N ALA A 71 7.13 0.81 12.83
CA ALA A 71 7.49 0.54 11.42
C ALA A 71 8.57 1.51 10.96
N GLU A 72 9.63 0.96 10.39
CA GLU A 72 10.72 1.77 9.85
C GLU A 72 10.28 2.41 8.53
N MET A 73 10.64 3.68 8.33
CA MET A 73 10.21 4.48 7.18
C MET A 73 11.37 5.37 6.69
N ASP A 74 12.54 4.77 6.50
CA ASP A 74 13.69 5.48 5.97
C ASP A 74 13.51 5.68 4.45
N MET A 75 13.48 6.93 4.02
CA MET A 75 13.28 7.29 2.61
C MET A 75 14.42 6.82 1.71
N ARG A 76 15.63 6.66 2.23
CA ARG A 76 16.74 6.08 1.46
C ARG A 76 16.47 4.62 1.15
N THR A 77 15.91 3.88 2.11
CA THR A 77 15.50 2.49 1.91
C THR A 77 14.37 2.41 0.88
N VAL A 78 13.37 3.29 0.98
CA VAL A 78 12.28 3.36 0.01
C VAL A 78 12.82 3.62 -1.39
N GLN A 79 13.74 4.57 -1.55
CA GLN A 79 14.34 4.86 -2.85
C GLN A 79 15.10 3.65 -3.41
N ALA A 80 15.85 2.95 -2.56
CA ALA A 80 16.55 1.72 -2.98
C ALA A 80 15.56 0.66 -3.48
N ILE A 81 14.43 0.50 -2.79
CA ILE A 81 13.37 -0.42 -3.20
C ILE A 81 12.79 -0.05 -4.57
N VAL A 82 12.50 1.22 -4.77
CA VAL A 82 11.99 1.74 -6.06
C VAL A 82 13.00 1.46 -7.17
N ASP A 83 14.27 1.75 -6.91
CA ASP A 83 15.35 1.52 -7.89
C ASP A 83 15.48 0.03 -8.25
N GLU A 84 15.38 -0.87 -7.28
CA GLU A 84 15.42 -2.30 -7.51
C GLU A 84 14.26 -2.77 -8.38
N GLU A 85 13.04 -2.33 -8.07
CA GLU A 85 11.86 -2.71 -8.84
C GLU A 85 11.88 -2.12 -10.25
N SER A 86 12.39 -0.90 -10.39
CA SER A 86 12.60 -0.28 -11.71
C SER A 86 13.56 -1.11 -12.57
N ALA A 87 14.67 -1.55 -11.99
CA ALA A 87 15.65 -2.37 -12.70
C ALA A 87 15.09 -3.72 -13.14
N ARG A 88 14.23 -4.34 -12.31
CA ARG A 88 13.59 -5.61 -12.63
C ARG A 88 12.59 -5.53 -13.79
N SER A 89 12.02 -4.35 -14.03
CA SER A 89 10.99 -4.15 -15.05
C SER A 89 11.54 -3.97 -16.46
N ILE A 90 12.84 -3.85 -16.63
CA ILE A 90 13.50 -3.64 -17.93
C ILE A 90 13.72 -4.96 -18.68
#